data_9bca7161bcc185ae0d657fe3ec327e0d
#
_entry.id   9bca7161bcc185ae0d657fe3ec327e0d
#
_cell.length_a   1.000
_cell.length_b   1.000
_cell.length_c   1.000
_cell.angle_alpha   90.00
_cell.angle_beta   90.00
_cell.angle_gamma   90.00
#
_symmetry.space_group_name_H-M   'P 1'
#
loop_
_entity.id
_entity.type
_entity.pdbx_description
1 polymer ?
#
loop_
_entity_poly.entity_id
_entity_poly.type
_entity_poly.pdbx_seq_one_letter_code
_entity_poly.pdbx_strand_id
1 'polypeptide(L)'
;GAEIFSIDVPSIGPAQAIAYDIKALQWAIQNAKDIEAKAPIFYILAARIGPFIGKYVKQIHELGGTYLINPDGHEWKRAKWPLPVRKYWKVSEKGMIKHADLVVCDNRKIEEYIQDEYGSFKPNTTFIAYGTDTKPSLLSKDDSIVEDWFHTKTIQENNYYLIVGRFVPENNYETMIREFMKSDSKKNLVIITNVEKNKFYQKLLQTTSFNQDKRIKFVGTVYDQPLLRYIRENAFAYIHGHE
;
A
#
# COMPACT_ATOMS: atom_id res chain seq x y z
N GLY A 1 1.61 -18.30 15.81
CA GLY A 1 0.91 -17.34 14.96
C GLY A 1 1.05 -15.93 15.52
N ALA A 2 0.70 -14.90 14.75
CA ALA A 2 0.73 -13.52 15.23
C ALA A 2 -0.52 -13.24 16.08
N GLU A 3 -0.36 -12.51 17.17
CA GLU A 3 -1.45 -11.93 17.93
C GLU A 3 -1.77 -10.53 17.41
N ILE A 4 -3.07 -10.19 17.32
CA ILE A 4 -3.52 -8.91 16.79
C ILE A 4 -4.21 -8.16 17.94
N PHE A 5 -3.72 -6.96 18.21
CA PHE A 5 -4.31 -6.06 19.19
C PHE A 5 -4.85 -4.81 18.51
N SER A 6 -6.09 -4.46 18.85
CA SER A 6 -6.73 -3.23 18.38
C SER A 6 -6.69 -2.16 19.45
N ILE A 7 -6.36 -0.92 19.06
CA ILE A 7 -6.24 0.20 20.00
C ILE A 7 -7.24 1.27 19.60
N ASP A 8 -8.13 1.59 20.51
CA ASP A 8 -9.15 2.63 20.28
C ASP A 8 -8.54 4.03 20.34
N VAL A 9 -8.84 4.81 19.32
CA VAL A 9 -8.48 6.23 19.25
C VAL A 9 -9.68 7.07 18.80
N PRO A 10 -9.80 8.30 19.28
CA PRO A 10 -10.87 9.19 18.87
C PRO A 10 -10.77 9.50 17.37
N SER A 11 -11.92 9.68 16.71
CA SER A 11 -11.99 10.08 15.30
C SER A 11 -11.69 11.57 15.18
N ILE A 12 -10.43 11.89 14.89
CA ILE A 12 -9.89 13.26 14.78
C ILE A 12 -9.36 13.56 13.36
N GLY A 13 -9.98 12.96 12.36
CA GLY A 13 -9.61 13.14 10.95
C GLY A 13 -8.16 12.68 10.66
N PRO A 14 -7.39 13.39 9.83
CA PRO A 14 -6.04 12.96 9.40
C PRO A 14 -5.04 12.73 10.55
N ALA A 15 -5.24 13.39 11.70
CA ALA A 15 -4.39 13.22 12.87
C ALA A 15 -4.64 11.89 13.62
N GLN A 16 -5.72 11.19 13.31
CA GLN A 16 -6.07 9.91 13.93
C GLN A 16 -4.96 8.86 13.76
N ALA A 17 -4.34 8.78 12.60
CA ALA A 17 -3.26 7.83 12.35
C ALA A 17 -2.03 8.12 13.24
N ILE A 18 -1.72 9.39 13.48
CA ILE A 18 -0.61 9.80 14.36
C ILE A 18 -0.94 9.42 15.82
N ALA A 19 -2.15 9.72 16.27
CA ALA A 19 -2.61 9.37 17.61
C ALA A 19 -2.63 7.85 17.84
N TYR A 20 -3.05 7.10 16.82
CA TYR A 20 -3.02 5.64 16.82
C TYR A 20 -1.59 5.11 16.99
N ASP A 21 -0.67 5.54 16.13
CA ASP A 21 0.72 5.06 16.16
C ASP A 21 1.41 5.38 17.51
N ILE A 22 1.12 6.55 18.10
CA ILE A 22 1.64 6.91 19.42
C ILE A 22 1.08 5.97 20.50
N LYS A 23 -0.23 5.76 20.53
CA LYS A 23 -0.87 4.88 21.51
C LYS A 23 -0.44 3.42 21.33
N ALA A 24 -0.33 2.96 20.09
CA ALA A 24 0.12 1.61 19.78
C ALA A 24 1.54 1.37 20.28
N LEU A 25 2.44 2.33 20.04
CA LEU A 25 3.82 2.22 20.50
C LEU A 25 3.90 2.28 22.05
N GLN A 26 3.13 3.15 22.70
CA GLN A 26 3.05 3.20 24.15
C GLN A 26 2.56 1.87 24.74
N TRP A 27 1.50 1.32 24.16
CA TRP A 27 0.97 0.01 24.58
C TRP A 27 2.01 -1.09 24.37
N ALA A 28 2.68 -1.13 23.21
CA ALA A 28 3.68 -2.15 22.92
C ALA A 28 4.87 -2.09 23.88
N ILE A 29 5.35 -0.89 24.22
CA ILE A 29 6.42 -0.70 25.21
C ILE A 29 5.97 -1.18 26.60
N GLN A 30 4.74 -0.85 27.02
CA GLN A 30 4.21 -1.29 28.31
C GLN A 30 4.03 -2.81 28.32
N ASN A 31 3.43 -3.39 27.28
CA ASN A 31 3.27 -4.84 27.17
C ASN A 31 4.62 -5.57 27.21
N ALA A 32 5.65 -5.05 26.54
CA ALA A 32 6.99 -5.64 26.59
C ALA A 32 7.58 -5.65 28.01
N LYS A 33 7.28 -4.64 28.85
CA LYS A 33 7.64 -4.59 30.26
C LYS A 33 6.86 -5.64 31.07
N ASP A 34 5.55 -5.70 30.86
CA ASP A 34 4.65 -6.55 31.64
C ASP A 34 4.96 -8.06 31.45
N ILE A 35 5.40 -8.44 30.25
CA ILE A 35 5.81 -9.81 29.90
C ILE A 35 7.30 -10.06 30.10
N GLU A 36 8.07 -9.11 30.62
CA GLU A 36 9.52 -9.18 30.82
C GLU A 36 10.26 -9.62 29.54
N ALA A 37 9.88 -9.04 28.39
CA ALA A 37 10.41 -9.39 27.08
C ALA A 37 11.93 -9.17 27.03
N LYS A 38 12.67 -10.19 26.59
CA LYS A 38 14.13 -10.10 26.41
C LYS A 38 14.46 -9.58 25.02
N ALA A 39 15.18 -8.44 24.94
CA ALA A 39 15.60 -7.80 23.71
C ALA A 39 14.45 -7.64 22.67
N PRO A 40 13.33 -6.96 23.02
CA PRO A 40 12.18 -6.84 22.12
C PRO A 40 12.53 -6.03 20.89
N ILE A 41 11.95 -6.39 19.74
CA ILE A 41 12.08 -5.65 18.49
C ILE A 41 10.80 -4.87 18.25
N PHE A 42 10.93 -3.55 18.11
CA PHE A 42 9.84 -2.65 17.77
C PHE A 42 9.95 -2.25 16.30
N TYR A 43 9.15 -2.89 15.45
CA TYR A 43 9.16 -2.60 14.02
C TYR A 43 7.97 -1.72 13.65
N ILE A 44 8.25 -0.45 13.34
CA ILE A 44 7.24 0.56 13.02
C ILE A 44 7.10 0.67 11.50
N LEU A 45 5.86 0.64 11.03
CA LEU A 45 5.51 0.78 9.62
C LEU A 45 4.98 2.19 9.36
N ALA A 46 5.66 2.93 8.49
CA ALA A 46 5.44 4.32 8.12
C ALA A 46 5.95 5.38 9.14
N ALA A 47 6.44 6.48 8.61
CA ALA A 47 7.18 7.52 9.34
C ALA A 47 6.27 8.65 9.87
N ARG A 48 5.28 8.35 10.75
CA ARG A 48 4.24 9.30 11.15
C ARG A 48 4.51 10.06 12.45
N ILE A 49 5.35 9.54 13.34
CA ILE A 49 5.51 10.06 14.72
C ILE A 49 6.90 10.61 15.02
N GLY A 50 7.64 11.04 14.00
CA GLY A 50 9.01 11.52 14.11
C GLY A 50 9.26 12.61 15.17
N PRO A 51 8.40 13.64 15.33
CA PRO A 51 8.57 14.62 16.39
C PRO A 51 8.52 14.04 17.82
N PHE A 52 7.96 12.85 17.99
CA PHE A 52 7.77 12.22 19.29
C PHE A 52 8.66 11.00 19.53
N ILE A 53 9.25 10.44 18.45
CA ILE A 53 9.89 9.11 18.49
C ILE A 53 11.07 9.04 19.46
N GLY A 54 11.88 10.09 19.59
CA GLY A 54 13.12 10.06 20.36
C GLY A 54 12.92 9.65 21.84
N LYS A 55 11.81 10.08 22.48
CA LYS A 55 11.51 9.67 23.84
C LYS A 55 11.15 8.19 23.97
N TYR A 56 10.50 7.63 22.93
CA TYR A 56 10.10 6.22 22.91
C TYR A 56 11.30 5.33 22.61
N VAL A 57 12.18 5.73 21.70
CA VAL A 57 13.42 5.00 21.42
C VAL A 57 14.29 4.89 22.68
N LYS A 58 14.37 5.95 23.50
CA LYS A 58 15.05 5.87 24.79
C LYS A 58 14.43 4.78 25.69
N GLN A 59 13.10 4.71 25.79
CA GLN A 59 12.41 3.68 26.57
C GLN A 59 12.63 2.27 26.00
N ILE A 60 12.66 2.13 24.66
CA ILE A 60 12.95 0.86 24.00
C ILE A 60 14.34 0.38 24.34
N HIS A 61 15.35 1.26 24.29
CA HIS A 61 16.74 0.92 24.61
C HIS A 61 16.91 0.60 26.11
N GLU A 62 16.17 1.26 27.00
CA GLU A 62 16.14 0.93 28.44
C GLU A 62 15.62 -0.50 28.71
N LEU A 63 14.81 -1.07 27.80
CA LEU A 63 14.38 -2.47 27.83
C LEU A 63 15.37 -3.44 27.16
N GLY A 64 16.52 -2.95 26.69
CA GLY A 64 17.42 -3.73 25.82
C GLY A 64 16.84 -4.04 24.44
N GLY A 65 15.80 -3.31 24.04
CA GLY A 65 15.11 -3.50 22.77
C GLY A 65 15.77 -2.75 21.61
N THR A 66 15.25 -3.01 20.40
CA THR A 66 15.75 -2.43 19.14
C THR A 66 14.58 -1.77 18.39
N TYR A 67 14.82 -0.56 17.86
CA TYR A 67 13.85 0.17 17.05
C TYR A 67 14.16 0.03 15.56
N LEU A 68 13.25 -0.58 14.82
CA LEU A 68 13.27 -0.69 13.36
C LEU A 68 12.17 0.17 12.74
N ILE A 69 12.45 0.77 11.60
CA ILE A 69 11.48 1.54 10.81
C ILE A 69 11.44 1.05 9.36
N ASN A 70 10.23 0.82 8.83
CA ASN A 70 10.01 0.84 7.40
C ASN A 70 9.41 2.21 7.05
N PRO A 71 10.12 3.07 6.30
CA PRO A 71 9.64 4.42 5.99
C PRO A 71 8.45 4.44 5.02
N ASP A 72 8.09 3.28 4.42
CA ASP A 72 7.16 3.19 3.29
C ASP A 72 7.70 4.01 2.09
N GLY A 73 6.84 4.63 1.30
CA GLY A 73 7.27 5.51 0.22
C GLY A 73 7.39 6.99 0.64
N HIS A 74 7.46 7.86 -0.35
CA HIS A 74 7.55 9.32 -0.14
C HIS A 74 6.18 9.93 0.20
N GLU A 75 5.62 9.65 1.39
CA GLU A 75 4.28 10.15 1.76
C GLU A 75 4.18 11.68 1.65
N TRP A 76 5.27 12.40 1.92
CA TRP A 76 5.34 13.86 1.79
C TRP A 76 5.25 14.37 0.34
N LYS A 77 5.49 13.54 -0.68
CA LYS A 77 5.33 13.89 -2.10
C LYS A 77 3.89 13.76 -2.58
N ARG A 78 3.03 13.02 -1.87
CA ARG A 78 1.68 12.69 -2.36
C ARG A 78 0.81 13.91 -2.49
N ALA A 79 0.23 14.09 -3.68
CA ALA A 79 -0.59 15.25 -4.04
C ALA A 79 -1.88 15.39 -3.22
N LYS A 80 -2.34 14.31 -2.59
CA LYS A 80 -3.52 14.34 -1.71
C LYS A 80 -3.35 15.20 -0.46
N TRP A 81 -2.09 15.50 -0.05
CA TRP A 81 -1.81 16.26 1.14
C TRP A 81 -1.56 17.75 0.85
N PRO A 82 -2.19 18.67 1.61
CA PRO A 82 -1.86 20.09 1.53
C PRO A 82 -0.44 20.37 2.04
N LEU A 83 0.15 21.47 1.60
CA LEU A 83 1.55 21.83 1.89
C LEU A 83 1.97 21.75 3.37
N PRO A 84 1.16 22.20 4.36
CA PRO A 84 1.56 22.08 5.78
C PRO A 84 1.69 20.61 6.22
N VAL A 85 0.79 19.75 5.74
CA VAL A 85 0.81 18.31 6.05
C VAL A 85 2.01 17.65 5.40
N ARG A 86 2.34 18.01 4.15
CA ARG A 86 3.55 17.50 3.46
C ARG A 86 4.82 17.88 4.21
N LYS A 87 4.91 19.13 4.72
CA LYS A 87 6.04 19.56 5.57
C LYS A 87 6.13 18.74 6.87
N TYR A 88 4.99 18.49 7.51
CA TYR A 88 4.95 17.62 8.70
C TYR A 88 5.50 16.22 8.39
N TRP A 89 5.04 15.59 7.28
CA TRP A 89 5.53 14.26 6.88
C TRP A 89 7.05 14.25 6.67
N LYS A 90 7.62 15.27 6.01
CA LYS A 90 9.06 15.37 5.79
C LYS A 90 9.85 15.51 7.10
N VAL A 91 9.35 16.33 8.03
CA VAL A 91 9.95 16.48 9.36
C VAL A 91 9.83 15.19 10.17
N SER A 92 8.68 14.53 10.07
CA SER A 92 8.43 13.26 10.76
C SER A 92 9.35 12.15 10.23
N GLU A 93 9.45 11.98 8.92
CA GLU A 93 10.39 11.04 8.30
C GLU A 93 11.82 11.26 8.79
N LYS A 94 12.30 12.51 8.77
CA LYS A 94 13.62 12.86 9.29
C LYS A 94 13.82 12.43 10.74
N GLY A 95 12.83 12.67 11.61
CA GLY A 95 12.90 12.29 13.02
C GLY A 95 12.93 10.77 13.21
N MET A 96 12.09 10.04 12.47
CA MET A 96 12.04 8.57 12.55
C MET A 96 13.35 7.94 12.10
N ILE A 97 13.92 8.40 10.97
CA ILE A 97 15.19 7.88 10.43
C ILE A 97 16.37 8.21 11.37
N LYS A 98 16.41 9.43 11.89
CA LYS A 98 17.50 9.86 12.80
C LYS A 98 17.67 8.96 14.01
N HIS A 99 16.59 8.41 14.54
CA HIS A 99 16.59 7.63 15.77
C HIS A 99 16.52 6.12 15.54
N ALA A 100 16.47 5.67 14.27
CA ALA A 100 16.39 4.26 13.96
C ALA A 100 17.69 3.50 14.21
N ASP A 101 17.58 2.34 14.84
CA ASP A 101 18.68 1.37 14.91
C ASP A 101 18.89 0.69 13.57
N LEU A 102 17.79 0.46 12.82
CA LEU A 102 17.82 -0.07 11.47
C LEU A 102 16.63 0.48 10.65
N VAL A 103 16.92 0.95 9.45
CA VAL A 103 15.91 1.33 8.45
C VAL A 103 15.76 0.17 7.46
N VAL A 104 14.58 -0.43 7.42
CA VAL A 104 14.25 -1.54 6.52
C VAL A 104 13.49 -0.96 5.33
N CYS A 105 14.16 -0.82 4.19
CA CYS A 105 13.56 -0.30 2.97
C CYS A 105 12.92 -1.43 2.15
N ASP A 106 11.77 -1.18 1.54
CA ASP A 106 11.05 -2.17 0.73
C ASP A 106 11.56 -2.28 -0.71
N ASN A 107 12.34 -1.30 -1.15
CA ASN A 107 13.02 -1.33 -2.45
C ASN A 107 14.33 -0.54 -2.41
N ARG A 108 15.22 -0.84 -3.38
CA ARG A 108 16.54 -0.21 -3.47
C ARG A 108 16.50 1.31 -3.67
N LYS A 109 15.49 1.82 -4.38
CA LYS A 109 15.36 3.27 -4.61
C LYS A 109 14.99 4.03 -3.34
N ILE A 110 14.23 3.41 -2.45
CA ILE A 110 13.98 3.99 -1.12
C ILE A 110 15.26 3.94 -0.26
N GLU A 111 16.02 2.86 -0.32
CA GLU A 111 17.30 2.77 0.40
C GLU A 111 18.29 3.84 -0.08
N GLU A 112 18.50 3.97 -1.40
CA GLU A 112 19.33 5.02 -2.01
C GLU A 112 18.87 6.41 -1.53
N TYR A 113 17.58 6.69 -1.61
CA TYR A 113 17.01 7.96 -1.15
C TYR A 113 17.29 8.23 0.35
N ILE A 114 17.13 7.23 1.22
CA ILE A 114 17.40 7.36 2.65
C ILE A 114 18.88 7.67 2.90
N GLN A 115 19.76 7.00 2.19
CA GLN A 115 21.22 7.22 2.30
C GLN A 115 21.62 8.60 1.78
N ASP A 116 21.06 9.04 0.66
CA ASP A 116 21.35 10.36 0.07
C ASP A 116 20.78 11.50 0.92
N GLU A 117 19.50 11.44 1.26
CA GLU A 117 18.79 12.52 1.95
C GLU A 117 19.19 12.66 3.42
N TYR A 118 19.45 11.53 4.09
CA TYR A 118 19.71 11.46 5.53
C TYR A 118 21.11 10.95 5.87
N GLY A 119 22.03 10.92 4.91
CA GLY A 119 23.41 10.43 5.08
C GLY A 119 24.18 11.11 6.20
N SER A 120 23.84 12.37 6.55
CA SER A 120 24.43 13.08 7.69
C SER A 120 24.18 12.40 9.05
N PHE A 121 23.15 11.57 9.16
CA PHE A 121 22.85 10.77 10.36
C PHE A 121 23.51 9.39 10.33
N LYS A 122 24.13 9.02 9.20
CA LYS A 122 24.70 7.67 8.97
C LYS A 122 23.72 6.56 9.28
N PRO A 123 22.51 6.58 8.69
CA PRO A 123 21.50 5.59 9.00
C PRO A 123 22.00 4.19 8.63
N ASN A 124 21.78 3.23 9.53
CA ASN A 124 21.96 1.82 9.21
C ASN A 124 20.75 1.36 8.38
N THR A 125 20.97 0.93 7.14
CA THR A 125 19.90 0.58 6.20
C THR A 125 20.02 -0.86 5.74
N THR A 126 18.90 -1.45 5.40
CA THR A 126 18.83 -2.74 4.69
C THR A 126 17.66 -2.73 3.73
N PHE A 127 17.76 -3.53 2.68
CA PHE A 127 16.73 -3.70 1.69
C PHE A 127 16.09 -5.08 1.82
N ILE A 128 14.78 -5.11 2.05
CA ILE A 128 13.96 -6.33 2.05
C ILE A 128 12.73 -6.08 1.19
N ALA A 129 12.73 -6.61 -0.04
CA ALA A 129 11.60 -6.47 -0.94
C ALA A 129 10.36 -7.22 -0.42
N TYR A 130 9.19 -6.69 -0.75
CA TYR A 130 7.95 -7.45 -0.58
C TYR A 130 8.03 -8.75 -1.39
N GLY A 131 7.68 -9.84 -0.75
CA GLY A 131 7.57 -11.14 -1.41
C GLY A 131 6.23 -11.30 -2.11
N THR A 132 6.19 -12.26 -3.03
CA THR A 132 4.95 -12.74 -3.64
C THR A 132 4.95 -14.26 -3.68
N ASP A 133 3.79 -14.86 -3.58
CA ASP A 133 3.63 -16.28 -3.85
C ASP A 133 3.47 -16.48 -5.37
N THR A 134 4.44 -17.14 -5.97
CA THR A 134 4.49 -17.41 -7.41
C THR A 134 3.88 -18.76 -7.81
N LYS A 135 3.31 -19.50 -6.84
CA LYS A 135 2.63 -20.76 -7.17
C LYS A 135 1.40 -20.47 -8.02
N PRO A 136 1.11 -21.32 -9.01
CA PRO A 136 -0.11 -21.18 -9.80
C PRO A 136 -1.37 -21.30 -8.94
N SER A 137 -2.48 -20.79 -9.43
CA SER A 137 -3.77 -21.04 -8.80
C SER A 137 -4.07 -22.54 -8.74
N LEU A 138 -4.68 -22.97 -7.65
CA LEU A 138 -5.20 -24.34 -7.55
C LEU A 138 -6.59 -24.50 -8.17
N LEU A 139 -7.21 -23.39 -8.56
CA LEU A 139 -8.52 -23.40 -9.22
C LEU A 139 -8.37 -23.75 -10.70
N SER A 140 -9.39 -24.40 -11.21
CA SER A 140 -9.58 -24.73 -12.62
C SER A 140 -10.76 -23.94 -13.20
N LYS A 141 -10.92 -23.97 -14.51
CA LYS A 141 -12.07 -23.34 -15.20
C LYS A 141 -13.42 -23.92 -14.79
N ASP A 142 -13.43 -25.19 -14.34
CA ASP A 142 -14.65 -25.93 -13.99
C ASP A 142 -15.04 -25.73 -12.51
N ASP A 143 -14.24 -24.96 -11.74
CA ASP A 143 -14.62 -24.58 -10.38
C ASP A 143 -15.73 -23.53 -10.41
N SER A 144 -16.80 -23.76 -9.65
CA SER A 144 -18.00 -22.92 -9.66
C SER A 144 -17.70 -21.44 -9.40
N ILE A 145 -16.77 -21.13 -8.51
CA ILE A 145 -16.36 -19.73 -8.21
C ILE A 145 -15.72 -19.06 -9.44
N VAL A 146 -14.99 -19.79 -10.26
CA VAL A 146 -14.39 -19.32 -11.51
C VAL A 146 -15.48 -19.11 -12.56
N GLU A 147 -16.27 -20.16 -12.82
CA GLU A 147 -17.38 -20.11 -13.76
C GLU A 147 -18.33 -18.95 -13.48
N ASP A 148 -18.78 -18.81 -12.23
CA ASP A 148 -19.69 -17.75 -11.80
C ASP A 148 -19.09 -16.36 -12.02
N TRP A 149 -17.80 -16.17 -11.69
CA TRP A 149 -17.15 -14.87 -11.86
C TRP A 149 -17.05 -14.47 -13.33
N PHE A 150 -16.54 -15.35 -14.19
CA PHE A 150 -16.37 -15.07 -15.62
C PHE A 150 -17.72 -14.90 -16.32
N HIS A 151 -18.69 -15.74 -16.02
CA HIS A 151 -20.05 -15.67 -16.57
C HIS A 151 -20.77 -14.38 -16.15
N THR A 152 -20.81 -14.10 -14.85
CA THR A 152 -21.50 -12.91 -14.30
C THR A 152 -20.92 -11.59 -14.84
N LYS A 153 -19.61 -11.54 -15.08
CA LYS A 153 -18.93 -10.35 -15.62
C LYS A 153 -18.88 -10.35 -17.15
N THR A 154 -19.34 -11.39 -17.80
CA THR A 154 -19.32 -11.56 -19.27
C THR A 154 -17.88 -11.37 -19.79
N ILE A 155 -16.93 -12.08 -19.21
CA ILE A 155 -15.51 -12.05 -19.54
C ILE A 155 -15.11 -13.42 -20.05
N GLN A 156 -14.16 -13.48 -20.98
CA GLN A 156 -13.58 -14.74 -21.49
C GLN A 156 -12.10 -14.81 -21.14
N GLU A 157 -11.64 -15.97 -20.71
CA GLU A 157 -10.22 -16.22 -20.43
C GLU A 157 -9.36 -15.85 -21.64
N ASN A 158 -8.17 -15.35 -21.36
CA ASN A 158 -7.18 -14.88 -22.36
C ASN A 158 -7.70 -13.78 -23.31
N ASN A 159 -8.89 -13.25 -23.06
CA ASN A 159 -9.51 -12.22 -23.91
C ASN A 159 -9.70 -10.87 -23.18
N TYR A 160 -8.86 -10.56 -22.21
CA TYR A 160 -8.87 -9.28 -21.49
C TYR A 160 -7.50 -8.84 -21.05
N TYR A 161 -7.32 -7.52 -21.00
CA TYR A 161 -6.26 -6.84 -20.25
C TYR A 161 -6.74 -6.66 -18.82
N LEU A 162 -5.85 -6.80 -17.84
CA LEU A 162 -6.20 -6.73 -16.44
C LEU A 162 -5.48 -5.56 -15.74
N ILE A 163 -6.23 -4.79 -14.96
CA ILE A 163 -5.74 -3.82 -13.98
C ILE A 163 -6.26 -4.23 -12.62
N VAL A 164 -5.38 -4.33 -11.62
CA VAL A 164 -5.74 -4.56 -10.21
C VAL A 164 -5.08 -3.49 -9.35
N GLY A 165 -5.86 -2.72 -8.61
CA GLY A 165 -5.29 -1.70 -7.74
C GLY A 165 -6.33 -0.83 -7.04
N ARG A 166 -5.87 0.06 -6.15
CA ARG A 166 -6.73 1.05 -5.49
C ARG A 166 -7.18 2.09 -6.51
N PHE A 167 -8.42 2.54 -6.39
CA PHE A 167 -8.99 3.58 -7.27
C PHE A 167 -8.54 4.97 -6.83
N VAL A 168 -7.28 5.29 -7.11
CA VAL A 168 -6.63 6.56 -6.74
C VAL A 168 -5.88 7.17 -7.94
N PRO A 169 -5.70 8.50 -7.99
CA PRO A 169 -5.04 9.18 -9.10
C PRO A 169 -3.63 8.64 -9.38
N GLU A 170 -2.88 8.30 -8.36
CA GLU A 170 -1.50 7.83 -8.45
C GLU A 170 -1.36 6.51 -9.25
N ASN A 171 -2.46 5.78 -9.45
CA ASN A 171 -2.48 4.56 -10.28
C ASN A 171 -2.78 4.85 -11.77
N ASN A 172 -2.80 6.11 -12.20
CA ASN A 172 -2.89 6.53 -13.60
C ASN A 172 -4.05 5.93 -14.42
N TYR A 173 -5.21 5.70 -13.77
CA TYR A 173 -6.39 5.15 -14.45
C TYR A 173 -6.79 5.94 -15.70
N GLU A 174 -6.67 7.28 -15.65
CA GLU A 174 -7.01 8.15 -16.78
C GLU A 174 -6.16 7.81 -18.02
N THR A 175 -4.85 7.70 -17.85
CA THR A 175 -3.94 7.36 -18.93
C THR A 175 -4.19 5.96 -19.47
N MET A 176 -4.29 4.96 -18.59
CA MET A 176 -4.51 3.57 -19.01
C MET A 176 -5.82 3.40 -19.78
N ILE A 177 -6.89 4.01 -19.29
CA ILE A 177 -8.22 3.94 -19.94
C ILE A 177 -8.19 4.68 -21.27
N ARG A 178 -7.66 5.90 -21.31
CA ARG A 178 -7.60 6.71 -22.53
C ARG A 178 -6.78 6.03 -23.63
N GLU A 179 -5.63 5.48 -23.28
CA GLU A 179 -4.78 4.80 -24.28
C GLU A 179 -5.40 3.46 -24.72
N PHE A 180 -6.07 2.73 -23.82
CA PHE A 180 -6.83 1.55 -24.21
C PHE A 180 -7.98 1.89 -25.18
N MET A 181 -8.73 2.96 -24.92
CA MET A 181 -9.84 3.39 -25.80
C MET A 181 -9.37 3.76 -27.21
N LYS A 182 -8.15 4.24 -27.38
CA LYS A 182 -7.53 4.52 -28.69
C LYS A 182 -7.12 3.27 -29.44
N SER A 183 -6.99 2.14 -28.74
CA SER A 183 -6.54 0.90 -29.36
C SER A 183 -7.65 0.22 -30.17
N ASP A 184 -7.25 -0.50 -31.22
CA ASP A 184 -8.15 -1.34 -32.05
C ASP A 184 -8.41 -2.70 -31.40
N SER A 185 -7.98 -2.93 -30.16
CA SER A 185 -8.15 -4.20 -29.46
C SER A 185 -9.62 -4.59 -29.38
N LYS A 186 -9.90 -5.86 -29.62
CA LYS A 186 -11.25 -6.43 -29.42
C LYS A 186 -11.42 -7.06 -28.03
N LYS A 187 -10.35 -7.06 -27.24
CA LYS A 187 -10.37 -7.62 -25.88
C LYS A 187 -10.99 -6.64 -24.88
N ASN A 188 -11.42 -7.14 -23.74
CA ASN A 188 -11.90 -6.28 -22.66
C ASN A 188 -10.73 -5.65 -21.90
N LEU A 189 -10.96 -4.50 -21.29
CA LEU A 189 -10.16 -3.95 -20.20
C LEU A 189 -10.90 -4.21 -18.88
N VAL A 190 -10.42 -5.17 -18.12
CA VAL A 190 -11.00 -5.58 -16.84
C VAL A 190 -10.28 -4.88 -15.72
N ILE A 191 -11.04 -4.18 -14.87
CA ILE A 191 -10.50 -3.36 -13.80
C ILE A 191 -11.07 -3.86 -12.46
N ILE A 192 -10.19 -4.51 -11.68
CA ILE A 192 -10.50 -4.98 -10.32
C ILE A 192 -10.11 -3.88 -9.34
N THR A 193 -11.10 -3.20 -8.80
CA THR A 193 -10.90 -2.09 -7.85
C THR A 193 -12.19 -1.80 -7.09
N ASN A 194 -12.06 -1.16 -5.91
CA ASN A 194 -13.22 -0.58 -5.23
C ASN A 194 -13.51 0.80 -5.82
N VAL A 195 -14.53 0.87 -6.68
CA VAL A 195 -14.93 2.14 -7.30
C VAL A 195 -15.78 2.94 -6.34
N GLU A 196 -15.26 4.08 -5.91
CA GLU A 196 -16.03 5.09 -5.22
C GLU A 196 -16.45 6.17 -6.22
N LYS A 197 -17.74 6.50 -6.28
CA LYS A 197 -18.28 7.58 -7.15
C LYS A 197 -17.97 8.98 -6.59
N ASN A 198 -16.70 9.20 -6.24
CA ASN A 198 -16.16 10.44 -5.69
C ASN A 198 -15.76 11.43 -6.79
N LYS A 199 -15.12 12.53 -6.42
CA LYS A 199 -14.64 13.57 -7.36
C LYS A 199 -13.66 13.00 -8.40
N PHE A 200 -12.84 12.01 -8.04
CA PHE A 200 -11.90 11.38 -8.96
C PHE A 200 -12.65 10.60 -10.05
N TYR A 201 -13.66 9.82 -9.66
CA TYR A 201 -14.52 9.11 -10.61
C TYR A 201 -15.21 10.07 -11.59
N GLN A 202 -15.78 11.17 -11.08
CA GLN A 202 -16.44 12.16 -11.93
C GLN A 202 -15.46 12.79 -12.92
N LYS A 203 -14.26 13.15 -12.46
CA LYS A 203 -13.21 13.66 -13.33
C LYS A 203 -12.85 12.65 -14.41
N LEU A 204 -12.59 11.40 -14.03
CA LEU A 204 -12.23 10.32 -14.94
C LEU A 204 -13.32 10.11 -16.02
N LEU A 205 -14.60 10.14 -15.61
CA LEU A 205 -15.73 10.03 -16.53
C LEU A 205 -15.78 11.21 -17.52
N GLN A 206 -15.56 12.44 -17.04
CA GLN A 206 -15.55 13.64 -17.89
C GLN A 206 -14.39 13.64 -18.89
N THR A 207 -13.21 13.19 -18.48
CA THR A 207 -12.00 13.26 -19.33
C THR A 207 -11.89 12.10 -20.33
N THR A 208 -12.50 10.95 -20.06
CA THR A 208 -12.36 9.76 -20.90
C THR A 208 -13.67 9.29 -21.53
N SER A 209 -14.82 9.58 -20.92
CA SER A 209 -16.12 9.00 -21.31
C SER A 209 -16.12 7.48 -21.38
N PHE A 210 -15.35 6.82 -20.49
CA PHE A 210 -15.11 5.37 -20.50
C PHE A 210 -16.40 4.52 -20.45
N ASN A 211 -17.47 5.06 -19.91
CA ASN A 211 -18.78 4.40 -19.85
C ASN A 211 -19.43 4.16 -21.21
N GLN A 212 -18.93 4.81 -22.26
CA GLN A 212 -19.37 4.61 -23.64
C GLN A 212 -18.66 3.43 -24.33
N ASP A 213 -17.51 3.01 -23.82
CA ASP A 213 -16.74 1.87 -24.36
C ASP A 213 -17.13 0.58 -23.63
N LYS A 214 -17.93 -0.26 -24.30
CA LYS A 214 -18.40 -1.53 -23.75
C LYS A 214 -17.28 -2.54 -23.41
N ARG A 215 -16.07 -2.31 -23.91
CA ARG A 215 -14.91 -3.15 -23.62
C ARG A 215 -14.37 -2.90 -22.21
N ILE A 216 -14.66 -1.75 -21.60
CA ILE A 216 -14.16 -1.36 -20.27
C ILE A 216 -15.11 -1.89 -19.20
N LYS A 217 -14.61 -2.73 -18.30
CA LYS A 217 -15.37 -3.41 -17.28
C LYS A 217 -14.78 -3.17 -15.88
N PHE A 218 -15.45 -2.36 -15.08
CA PHE A 218 -15.19 -2.27 -13.65
C PHE A 218 -15.95 -3.39 -12.94
N VAL A 219 -15.23 -4.36 -12.41
CA VAL A 219 -15.83 -5.62 -11.91
C VAL A 219 -15.93 -5.71 -10.38
N GLY A 220 -15.56 -4.64 -9.68
CA GLY A 220 -15.52 -4.62 -8.23
C GLY A 220 -14.21 -5.18 -7.67
N THR A 221 -14.20 -5.53 -6.38
CA THR A 221 -13.04 -6.12 -5.70
C THR A 221 -13.10 -7.65 -5.72
N VAL A 222 -11.94 -8.28 -5.74
CA VAL A 222 -11.79 -9.73 -5.56
C VAL A 222 -10.80 -9.93 -4.42
N TYR A 223 -11.28 -10.40 -3.27
CA TYR A 223 -10.47 -10.66 -2.07
C TYR A 223 -10.06 -12.13 -1.94
N ASP A 224 -10.78 -13.04 -2.59
CA ASP A 224 -10.39 -14.43 -2.68
C ASP A 224 -9.10 -14.56 -3.46
N GLN A 225 -8.02 -14.94 -2.79
CA GLN A 225 -6.68 -14.94 -3.38
C GLN A 225 -6.49 -16.05 -4.43
N PRO A 226 -6.99 -17.29 -4.25
CA PRO A 226 -7.03 -18.29 -5.30
C PRO A 226 -7.71 -17.81 -6.57
N LEU A 227 -8.90 -17.21 -6.46
CA LEU A 227 -9.63 -16.66 -7.60
C LEU A 227 -8.89 -15.48 -8.24
N LEU A 228 -8.37 -14.53 -7.46
CA LEU A 228 -7.62 -13.40 -7.98
C LEU A 228 -6.36 -13.85 -8.74
N ARG A 229 -5.72 -14.91 -8.27
CA ARG A 229 -4.57 -15.53 -8.94
C ARG A 229 -5.00 -16.14 -10.27
N TYR A 230 -6.07 -16.93 -10.28
CA TYR A 230 -6.61 -17.50 -11.50
C TYR A 230 -6.95 -16.43 -12.56
N ILE A 231 -7.59 -15.35 -12.14
CA ILE A 231 -7.90 -14.21 -13.01
C ILE A 231 -6.63 -13.57 -13.58
N ARG A 232 -5.56 -13.43 -12.78
CA ARG A 232 -4.28 -12.87 -13.25
C ARG A 232 -3.59 -13.79 -14.27
N GLU A 233 -3.58 -15.10 -14.02
CA GLU A 233 -2.96 -16.10 -14.87
C GLU A 233 -3.66 -16.22 -16.22
N ASN A 234 -4.97 -16.01 -16.25
CA ASN A 234 -5.79 -16.11 -17.45
C ASN A 234 -6.08 -14.75 -18.11
N ALA A 235 -5.39 -13.69 -17.73
CA ALA A 235 -5.40 -12.42 -18.43
C ALA A 235 -4.47 -12.49 -19.67
N PHE A 236 -4.89 -11.84 -20.77
CA PHE A 236 -4.01 -11.68 -21.93
C PHE A 236 -2.73 -10.90 -21.59
N ALA A 237 -2.90 -9.81 -20.81
CA ALA A 237 -1.78 -9.05 -20.26
C ALA A 237 -2.24 -8.27 -19.02
N TYR A 238 -1.30 -8.03 -18.10
CA TYR A 238 -1.48 -7.17 -16.93
C TYR A 238 -0.95 -5.76 -17.24
N ILE A 239 -1.76 -4.74 -16.93
CA ILE A 239 -1.38 -3.34 -17.11
C ILE A 239 -1.20 -2.71 -15.74
N HIS A 240 -0.05 -2.07 -15.53
CA HIS A 240 0.29 -1.38 -14.30
C HIS A 240 0.67 0.07 -14.60
N GLY A 241 -0.06 1.03 -14.01
CA GLY A 241 0.12 2.46 -14.29
C GLY A 241 0.68 3.28 -13.12
N HIS A 242 1.09 2.66 -12.03
CA HIS A 242 1.60 3.37 -10.85
C HIS A 242 2.93 4.08 -11.15
N GLU A 243 3.03 5.35 -10.75
CA GLU A 243 4.23 6.19 -10.83
C GLU A 243 5.17 6.02 -9.63
#